data_1245952f5e1237f4413b99d8b39fd531
#
_entry.id   1245952f5e1237f4413b99d8b39fd531
#
_cell.length_a   1.000
_cell.length_b   1.000
_cell.length_c   1.000
_cell.angle_alpha   90.00
_cell.angle_beta   90.00
_cell.angle_gamma   90.00
#
_symmetry.space_group_name_H-M   'P 1'
#
loop_
_entity.id
_entity.type
_entity.pdbx_description
1 polymer ?
#
loop_
_entity_poly.entity_id
_entity_poly.type
_entity_poly.pdbx_seq_one_letter_code
_entity_poly.pdbx_strand_id
1 'polypeptide(L)'
;MSEIVTYEVQGRVGVITLNRPDARNAVNGDVANGVEAAVDQLESDENVWVGILTANTEGQERPVFCAGADLKAINEGRANELGTSRGGFGGFVYRDRKKPV
;
A
#
# COMPACT_ATOMS: atom_id res chain seq x y z
N MET A 1 -3.65 5.03 11.17
CA MET A 1 -3.44 4.20 9.98
C MET A 1 -4.13 2.87 10.15
N SER A 2 -4.65 2.32 9.08
CA SER A 2 -5.31 1.01 9.10
C SER A 2 -4.28 -0.10 9.37
N GLU A 3 -4.72 -1.18 10.02
CA GLU A 3 -3.87 -2.37 10.18
C GLU A 3 -3.59 -3.08 8.84
N ILE A 4 -4.39 -2.79 7.82
CA ILE A 4 -4.24 -3.37 6.47
C ILE A 4 -3.02 -2.83 5.76
N VAL A 5 -2.62 -1.59 6.06
CA VAL A 5 -1.38 -1.00 5.59
C VAL A 5 -0.70 -0.37 6.79
N THR A 6 0.55 -0.74 7.04
CA THR A 6 1.31 -0.18 8.15
C THR A 6 2.48 0.66 7.62
N TYR A 7 2.90 1.62 8.43
CA TYR A 7 4.05 2.47 8.12
C TYR A 7 4.96 2.56 9.33
N GLU A 8 6.23 2.29 9.12
CA GLU A 8 7.23 2.30 10.18
C GLU A 8 8.51 2.97 9.68
N VAL A 9 9.14 3.77 10.52
CA VAL A 9 10.40 4.43 10.19
C VAL A 9 11.55 3.66 10.83
N GLN A 10 12.54 3.31 10.03
CA GLN A 10 13.77 2.65 10.46
C GLN A 10 14.94 3.48 9.96
N GLY A 11 15.55 4.28 10.84
CA GLY A 11 16.61 5.20 10.45
C GLY A 11 16.10 6.25 9.46
N ARG A 12 16.62 6.24 8.24
CA ARG A 12 16.21 7.14 7.16
C ARG A 12 15.25 6.49 6.17
N VAL A 13 14.72 5.32 6.51
CA VAL A 13 13.86 4.52 5.63
C VAL A 13 12.46 4.47 6.20
N GLY A 14 11.48 4.81 5.37
CA GLY A 14 10.06 4.60 5.69
C GLY A 14 9.62 3.29 5.07
N VAL A 15 9.12 2.37 5.89
CA VAL A 15 8.68 1.05 5.43
C VAL A 15 7.17 1.00 5.42
N ILE A 16 6.60 0.82 4.22
CA ILE A 16 5.16 0.68 4.00
C ILE A 16 4.90 -0.80 3.78
N THR A 17 4.07 -1.40 4.62
CA THR A 17 3.80 -2.84 4.54
C THR A 17 2.33 -3.08 4.23
N LEU A 18 2.07 -3.83 3.16
CA LEU A 18 0.75 -4.37 2.88
C LEU A 18 0.49 -5.52 3.85
N ASN A 19 -0.61 -5.48 4.57
CA ASN A 19 -0.87 -6.42 5.66
C ASN A 19 -2.24 -7.08 5.52
N ARG A 20 -2.45 -7.72 4.38
CA ARG A 20 -3.62 -8.59 4.11
C ARG A 20 -3.16 -9.96 3.63
N PRO A 21 -2.35 -10.68 4.43
CA PRO A 21 -1.80 -11.96 3.95
C PRO A 21 -2.89 -12.99 3.61
N ASP A 22 -4.04 -12.96 4.29
CA ASP A 22 -5.16 -13.87 4.00
C ASP A 22 -5.75 -13.65 2.62
N ALA A 23 -5.67 -12.43 2.10
CA ALA A 23 -6.18 -12.07 0.79
C ALA A 23 -5.05 -11.91 -0.22
N ARG A 24 -3.87 -12.44 0.10
CA ARG A 24 -2.66 -12.36 -0.76
C ARG A 24 -2.29 -10.92 -1.08
N ASN A 25 -2.60 -10.01 -0.16
CA ASN A 25 -2.35 -8.58 -0.28
C ASN A 25 -3.00 -7.95 -1.51
N ALA A 26 -4.16 -8.48 -1.91
CA ALA A 26 -4.93 -7.91 -3.02
C ALA A 26 -5.38 -6.49 -2.68
N VAL A 27 -5.41 -5.63 -3.68
CA VAL A 27 -5.74 -4.21 -3.53
C VAL A 27 -7.25 -4.04 -3.51
N ASN A 28 -7.76 -3.55 -2.38
CA ASN A 28 -9.13 -3.04 -2.26
C ASN A 28 -9.04 -1.55 -1.89
N GLY A 29 -10.17 -0.92 -1.56
CA GLY A 29 -10.19 0.49 -1.19
C GLY A 29 -9.36 0.81 0.05
N ASP A 30 -9.38 -0.08 1.05
CA ASP A 30 -8.60 0.13 2.27
C ASP A 30 -7.11 0.10 2.00
N VAL A 31 -6.65 -0.81 1.13
CA VAL A 31 -5.25 -0.84 0.72
C VAL A 31 -4.88 0.44 -0.02
N ALA A 32 -5.69 0.85 -0.99
CA ALA A 32 -5.41 2.05 -1.78
C ALA A 32 -5.30 3.29 -0.89
N ASN A 33 -6.26 3.48 0.00
CA ASN A 33 -6.27 4.63 0.92
C ASN A 33 -5.12 4.55 1.92
N GLY A 34 -4.83 3.36 2.42
CA GLY A 34 -3.74 3.14 3.37
C GLY A 34 -2.37 3.43 2.76
N VAL A 35 -2.14 3.00 1.54
CA VAL A 35 -0.88 3.27 0.83
C VAL A 35 -0.74 4.77 0.57
N GLU A 36 -1.81 5.44 0.12
CA GLU A 36 -1.77 6.87 -0.10
C GLU A 36 -1.40 7.63 1.19
N ALA A 37 -2.03 7.26 2.31
CA ALA A 37 -1.73 7.88 3.60
C ALA A 37 -0.29 7.62 4.04
N ALA A 38 0.22 6.42 3.80
CA ALA A 38 1.60 6.07 4.15
C ALA A 38 2.60 6.87 3.31
N VAL A 39 2.34 7.05 2.02
CA VAL A 39 3.19 7.87 1.15
C VAL A 39 3.14 9.33 1.59
N ASP A 40 1.97 9.83 2.03
CA ASP A 40 1.88 11.19 2.59
C ASP A 40 2.81 11.35 3.79
N GLN A 41 2.85 10.39 4.70
CA GLN A 41 3.74 10.42 5.85
C GLN A 41 5.21 10.38 5.42
N LEU A 42 5.53 9.49 4.49
CA LEU A 42 6.89 9.36 3.94
C LEU A 42 7.37 10.69 3.35
N GLU A 43 6.57 11.29 2.50
CA GLU A 43 6.93 12.53 1.80
C GLU A 43 7.07 13.72 2.75
N SER A 44 6.30 13.76 3.82
CA SER A 44 6.30 14.89 4.76
C SER A 44 7.34 14.78 5.87
N ASP A 45 7.98 13.62 6.04
CA ASP A 45 8.95 13.41 7.11
C ASP A 45 10.37 13.80 6.65
N GLU A 46 10.88 14.89 7.18
CA GLU A 46 12.19 15.41 6.81
C GLU A 46 13.33 14.47 7.16
N ASN A 47 13.12 13.55 8.11
CA ASN A 47 14.14 12.60 8.53
C ASN A 47 14.17 11.32 7.71
N VAL A 48 13.20 11.14 6.82
CA VAL A 48 13.10 9.96 5.96
C VAL A 48 13.53 10.34 4.55
N TRP A 49 14.45 9.56 3.98
CA TRP A 49 15.04 9.85 2.67
C TRP A 49 14.52 8.94 1.57
N VAL A 50 14.07 7.74 1.93
CA VAL A 50 13.69 6.71 0.97
C VAL A 50 12.60 5.84 1.57
N GLY A 51 11.75 5.29 0.70
CA GLY A 51 10.70 4.37 1.11
C GLY A 51 10.92 2.97 0.60
N ILE A 52 10.38 2.00 1.32
CA ILE A 52 10.28 0.61 0.89
C ILE A 52 8.79 0.24 0.95
N LEU A 53 8.29 -0.30 -0.15
CA LEU A 53 6.95 -0.88 -0.18
C LEU A 53 7.13 -2.40 -0.15
N THR A 54 6.63 -3.03 0.89
CA THR A 54 6.76 -4.46 1.09
C THR A 54 5.43 -5.06 1.53
N ALA A 55 5.41 -6.34 1.85
CA ALA A 55 4.17 -7.03 2.20
C ALA A 55 4.41 -8.12 3.24
N ASN A 56 3.42 -8.30 4.11
CA ASN A 56 3.38 -9.42 5.03
C ASN A 56 2.87 -10.65 4.29
N THR A 57 3.66 -11.72 4.26
CA THR A 57 3.30 -12.98 3.60
C THR A 57 3.14 -14.12 4.60
N GLU A 58 3.01 -13.80 5.88
CA GLU A 58 2.86 -14.80 6.94
C GLU A 58 1.64 -15.69 6.69
N GLY A 59 1.82 -16.99 6.83
CA GLY A 59 0.76 -17.96 6.62
C GLY A 59 0.48 -18.32 5.16
N GLN A 60 1.14 -17.67 4.21
CA GLN A 60 1.00 -18.02 2.80
C GLN A 60 1.92 -19.17 2.45
N GLU A 61 1.36 -20.22 1.86
CA GLU A 61 2.14 -21.37 1.40
C GLU A 61 3.10 -20.95 0.28
N ARG A 62 2.61 -20.12 -0.64
CA ARG A 62 3.41 -19.52 -1.71
C ARG A 62 3.38 -18.01 -1.52
N PRO A 63 4.45 -17.41 -1.04
CA PRO A 63 4.45 -15.97 -0.76
C PRO A 63 4.13 -15.14 -1.99
N VAL A 64 3.19 -14.22 -1.83
CA VAL A 64 2.78 -13.28 -2.87
C VAL A 64 2.85 -11.87 -2.29
N PHE A 65 3.66 -11.02 -2.91
CA PHE A 65 3.74 -9.63 -2.52
C PHE A 65 2.36 -8.96 -2.60
N CYS A 66 1.74 -9.04 -3.77
CA CYS A 66 0.43 -8.45 -4.02
C CYS A 66 -0.22 -9.17 -5.19
N ALA A 67 -1.42 -9.70 -4.98
CA ALA A 67 -2.14 -10.43 -6.03
C ALA A 67 -2.82 -9.52 -7.06
N GLY A 68 -2.69 -8.20 -6.91
CA GLY A 68 -3.31 -7.25 -7.83
C GLY A 68 -4.67 -6.79 -7.31
N ALA A 69 -5.60 -6.49 -8.23
CA ALA A 69 -6.93 -6.00 -7.88
C ALA A 69 -7.73 -7.06 -7.13
N ASP A 70 -8.43 -6.62 -6.08
CA ASP A 70 -9.32 -7.49 -5.31
C ASP A 70 -10.57 -7.80 -6.13
N LEU A 71 -10.68 -9.03 -6.61
CA LEU A 71 -11.80 -9.47 -7.45
C LEU A 71 -13.14 -9.38 -6.73
N LYS A 72 -13.15 -9.60 -5.42
CA LYS A 72 -14.36 -9.46 -4.63
C LYS A 72 -14.87 -8.02 -4.66
N ALA A 73 -13.96 -7.05 -4.50
CA ALA A 73 -14.32 -5.64 -4.59
C ALA A 73 -14.89 -5.29 -5.97
N ILE A 74 -14.26 -5.80 -7.03
CA ILE A 74 -14.74 -5.58 -8.40
C ILE A 74 -16.12 -6.18 -8.59
N ASN A 75 -16.33 -7.41 -8.13
CA ASN A 75 -17.62 -8.12 -8.27
C ASN A 75 -18.74 -7.45 -7.46
N GLU A 76 -18.38 -6.72 -6.40
CA GLU A 76 -19.35 -5.96 -5.59
C GLU A 76 -19.60 -4.55 -6.13
N GLY A 77 -19.05 -4.21 -7.30
CA GLY A 77 -19.24 -2.90 -7.92
C GLY A 77 -18.38 -1.80 -7.33
N ARG A 78 -17.29 -2.16 -6.63
CA ARG A 78 -16.39 -1.22 -5.97
C ARG A 78 -15.04 -1.08 -6.66
N ALA A 79 -15.00 -1.36 -7.97
CA ALA A 79 -13.76 -1.27 -8.74
C ALA A 79 -13.13 0.14 -8.68
N ASN A 80 -13.94 1.19 -8.59
CA ASN A 80 -13.45 2.56 -8.49
C ASN A 80 -12.74 2.86 -7.18
N GLU A 81 -12.90 2.02 -6.15
CA GLU A 81 -12.23 2.21 -4.86
C GLU A 81 -10.79 1.70 -4.86
N LEU A 82 -10.39 0.96 -5.90
CA LEU A 82 -9.05 0.36 -5.98
C LEU A 82 -7.96 1.39 -6.27
N GLY A 83 -8.35 2.61 -6.59
CA GLY A 83 -7.43 3.71 -6.84
C GLY A 83 -7.83 4.95 -6.09
N THR A 84 -6.92 5.92 -6.08
CA THR A 84 -7.18 7.24 -5.48
C THR A 84 -7.01 8.32 -6.55
N SER A 85 -7.58 9.51 -6.31
CA SER A 85 -7.49 10.61 -7.27
C SER A 85 -6.05 11.09 -7.48
N ARG A 86 -5.22 11.00 -6.43
CA ARG A 86 -3.82 11.45 -6.51
C ARG A 86 -2.86 10.34 -6.90
N GLY A 87 -3.15 9.13 -6.52
CA GLY A 87 -2.21 8.01 -6.66
C GLY A 87 -2.55 6.99 -7.73
N GLY A 88 -3.75 7.01 -8.27
CA GLY A 88 -4.20 5.98 -9.19
C GLY A 88 -4.33 4.62 -8.50
N PHE A 89 -4.13 3.55 -9.24
CA PHE A 89 -4.30 2.20 -8.72
C PHE A 89 -3.43 1.96 -7.48
N GLY A 90 -4.06 1.42 -6.44
CA GLY A 90 -3.36 1.13 -5.18
C GLY A 90 -2.92 2.36 -4.41
N GLY A 91 -3.36 3.56 -4.82
CA GLY A 91 -2.92 4.80 -4.21
C GLY A 91 -1.46 5.13 -4.49
N PHE A 92 -0.83 4.46 -5.47
CA PHE A 92 0.61 4.48 -5.63
C PHE A 92 1.09 4.74 -7.06
N VAL A 93 0.42 4.16 -8.05
CA VAL A 93 0.98 4.06 -9.42
C VAL A 93 1.25 5.43 -10.06
N TYR A 94 0.35 6.39 -9.88
CA TYR A 94 0.50 7.73 -10.44
C TYR A 94 0.88 8.77 -9.39
N ARG A 95 1.21 8.33 -8.18
CA ARG A 95 1.53 9.26 -7.11
C ARG A 95 2.83 10.01 -7.42
N ASP A 96 2.75 11.35 -7.40
CA ASP A 96 3.95 12.19 -7.43
C ASP A 96 4.76 11.98 -6.17
N ARG A 97 6.03 11.67 -6.33
CA ARG A 97 6.94 11.45 -5.22
C ARG A 97 8.25 12.17 -5.48
N LYS A 98 8.76 12.82 -4.43
CA LYS A 98 10.10 13.40 -4.44
C LYS A 98 11.12 12.41 -3.91
N LYS A 99 10.70 11.49 -3.06
CA LYS A 99 11.57 10.48 -2.48
C LYS A 99 11.41 9.16 -3.22
N PRO A 100 12.49 8.43 -3.48
CA PRO A 100 12.38 7.12 -4.14
C PRO A 100 11.71 6.11 -3.22
N VAL A 101 10.95 5.24 -3.85
CA VAL A 101 10.28 4.13 -3.17
C VAL A 101 10.54 2.85 -3.96
#